data_38a47dcd0a8110e43c020b2b64d03413
#
_entry.id   38a47dcd0a8110e43c020b2b64d03413
#
_cell.length_a   1.000
_cell.length_b   1.000
_cell.length_c   1.000
_cell.angle_alpha   90.00
_cell.angle_beta   90.00
_cell.angle_gamma   90.00
#
_symmetry.space_group_name_H-M   'P 1'
#
loop_
_entity.id
_entity.type
_entity.pdbx_description
1 polymer ?
#
loop_
_entity_poly.entity_id
_entity_poly.type
_entity_poly.pdbx_seq_one_letter_code
_entity_poly.pdbx_strand_id
1 'polypeptide(L)'
;MRHYAANPSMTNNGDAVGGVVGFLRGIGNLCMQFNPEQVHVFWEGGGSLRRRAIYKDYKQGRKPQKFNRYYEDDIPDTSSNRIGQVAFLTKCMRNLPIHQHYIKDCEADDVIGYCARYKFKNDEIIIVSSDKDFYQLVDDRVTIWSPGQKRRITVANILEKMHVHPNNIVLTRACVGDPSDNIGGVKGAGLKTMAKRFTALQAEEQVTPEFLFTKCEQMQETSKARIYQDVIDNKDIIRRNLKLMNLDISNLAGTQIQQIEGSLEINEKSYDKLSFLRNLRKFGLINFDPSSLFLSMNILNKR
;
A
#
# COMPACT_ATOMS: atom_id res chain seq x y z
N MET A 1 4.30 -4.76 -8.50
CA MET A 1 4.09 -6.23 -8.49
C MET A 1 3.07 -6.69 -9.54
N ARG A 2 1.87 -6.06 -9.67
CA ARG A 2 0.86 -6.51 -10.65
C ARG A 2 1.38 -6.52 -12.09
N HIS A 3 2.09 -5.48 -12.51
CA HIS A 3 2.66 -5.41 -13.87
C HIS A 3 3.72 -6.50 -14.11
N TYR A 4 4.52 -6.81 -13.08
CA TYR A 4 5.46 -7.92 -13.13
C TYR A 4 4.77 -9.25 -13.45
N ALA A 5 3.62 -9.50 -12.81
CA ALA A 5 2.88 -10.74 -12.98
C ALA A 5 1.95 -10.77 -14.22
N ALA A 6 1.63 -9.63 -14.84
CA ALA A 6 0.57 -9.55 -15.83
C ALA A 6 0.97 -8.94 -17.18
N ASN A 7 2.15 -8.34 -17.30
CA ASN A 7 2.60 -7.71 -18.54
C ASN A 7 3.66 -8.59 -19.23
N PRO A 8 3.41 -9.09 -20.46
CA PRO A 8 4.30 -10.01 -21.16
C PRO A 8 5.46 -9.33 -21.94
N SER A 9 5.75 -8.04 -21.64
CA SER A 9 6.81 -7.33 -22.36
C SER A 9 8.19 -7.94 -22.09
N MET A 10 9.00 -8.04 -23.15
CA MET A 10 10.37 -8.53 -23.13
C MET A 10 11.35 -7.52 -23.71
N THR A 11 12.63 -7.63 -23.35
CA THR A 11 13.74 -6.97 -24.05
C THR A 11 13.98 -7.61 -25.40
N ASN A 12 14.82 -7.01 -26.22
CA ASN A 12 15.28 -7.63 -27.47
C ASN A 12 16.08 -8.93 -27.26
N ASN A 13 16.60 -9.14 -26.04
CA ASN A 13 17.34 -10.34 -25.67
C ASN A 13 16.44 -11.43 -25.04
N GLY A 14 15.12 -11.21 -24.98
CA GLY A 14 14.18 -12.17 -24.40
C GLY A 14 14.00 -12.08 -22.90
N ASP A 15 14.60 -11.08 -22.22
CA ASP A 15 14.41 -10.92 -20.76
C ASP A 15 13.03 -10.34 -20.46
N ALA A 16 12.31 -10.90 -19.50
CA ALA A 16 11.02 -10.40 -19.05
C ALA A 16 11.17 -9.03 -18.36
N VAL A 17 10.42 -8.02 -18.82
CA VAL A 17 10.49 -6.63 -18.36
C VAL A 17 9.11 -6.00 -18.14
N GLY A 18 8.09 -6.82 -18.05
CA GLY A 18 6.69 -6.37 -17.90
C GLY A 18 6.46 -5.46 -16.70
N GLY A 19 7.22 -5.66 -15.62
CA GLY A 19 7.17 -4.78 -14.44
C GLY A 19 7.59 -3.36 -14.76
N VAL A 20 8.68 -3.19 -15.50
CA VAL A 20 9.20 -1.87 -15.90
C VAL A 20 8.23 -1.17 -16.85
N VAL A 21 7.91 -1.84 -17.96
CA VAL A 21 7.03 -1.27 -19.01
C VAL A 21 5.67 -0.90 -18.44
N GLY A 22 5.07 -1.81 -17.69
CA GLY A 22 3.76 -1.58 -17.09
C GLY A 22 3.76 -0.48 -16.04
N PHE A 23 4.83 -0.36 -15.24
CA PHE A 23 4.94 0.70 -14.26
C PHE A 23 5.10 2.09 -14.91
N LEU A 24 6.01 2.22 -15.89
CA LEU A 24 6.25 3.48 -16.59
C LEU A 24 5.00 3.96 -17.34
N ARG A 25 4.29 3.07 -18.03
CA ARG A 25 3.00 3.38 -18.66
C ARG A 25 1.93 3.75 -17.62
N GLY A 26 1.88 2.98 -16.52
CA GLY A 26 0.93 3.20 -15.45
C GLY A 26 1.06 4.57 -14.80
N ILE A 27 2.29 4.98 -14.46
CA ILE A 27 2.54 6.28 -13.83
C ILE A 27 2.24 7.44 -14.81
N GLY A 28 2.58 7.29 -16.09
CA GLY A 28 2.22 8.28 -17.12
C GLY A 28 0.70 8.45 -17.23
N ASN A 29 -0.04 7.35 -17.31
CA ASN A 29 -1.50 7.39 -17.38
C ASN A 29 -2.13 8.04 -16.13
N LEU A 30 -1.58 7.76 -14.94
CA LEU A 30 -2.06 8.37 -13.70
C LEU A 30 -1.81 9.88 -13.66
N CYS A 31 -0.65 10.33 -14.13
CA CYS A 31 -0.35 11.76 -14.25
C CYS A 31 -1.30 12.45 -15.21
N MET A 32 -1.61 11.85 -16.35
CA MET A 32 -2.60 12.39 -17.31
C MET A 32 -4.02 12.41 -16.71
N GLN A 33 -4.38 11.39 -15.96
CA GLN A 33 -5.72 11.25 -15.38
C GLN A 33 -5.99 12.20 -14.23
N PHE A 34 -5.00 12.39 -13.35
CA PHE A 34 -5.18 13.13 -12.10
C PHE A 34 -4.54 14.49 -12.08
N ASN A 35 -3.67 14.80 -13.06
CA ASN A 35 -2.95 16.07 -13.14
C ASN A 35 -2.30 16.48 -11.80
N PRO A 36 -1.49 15.60 -11.16
CA PRO A 36 -0.96 15.85 -9.86
C PRO A 36 0.12 16.94 -9.85
N GLU A 37 0.31 17.60 -8.71
CA GLU A 37 1.42 18.54 -8.51
C GLU A 37 2.73 17.82 -8.25
N GLN A 38 2.66 16.72 -7.53
CA GLN A 38 3.83 15.89 -7.18
C GLN A 38 3.47 14.41 -7.28
N VAL A 39 4.48 13.61 -7.55
CA VAL A 39 4.38 12.15 -7.54
C VAL A 39 5.49 11.60 -6.66
N HIS A 40 5.09 10.84 -5.65
CA HIS A 40 5.97 10.17 -4.71
C HIS A 40 5.87 8.67 -4.87
N VAL A 41 7.00 8.00 -5.05
CA VAL A 41 7.10 6.54 -5.14
C VAL A 41 7.85 6.03 -3.92
N PHE A 42 7.20 5.20 -3.14
CA PHE A 42 7.76 4.60 -1.94
C PHE A 42 8.15 3.15 -2.23
N TRP A 43 9.44 2.86 -2.07
CA TRP A 43 9.99 1.53 -2.25
C TRP A 43 9.96 0.73 -0.96
N GLU A 44 9.77 -0.58 -1.09
CA GLU A 44 9.76 -1.50 0.05
C GLU A 44 11.13 -1.56 0.72
N GLY A 45 11.19 -1.26 2.02
CA GLY A 45 12.44 -1.14 2.81
C GLY A 45 12.95 -2.44 3.44
N GLY A 46 12.41 -3.60 3.03
CA GLY A 46 12.83 -4.91 3.57
C GLY A 46 11.88 -5.47 4.64
N GLY A 47 10.75 -4.83 4.85
CA GLY A 47 9.73 -5.21 5.83
C GLY A 47 9.97 -4.63 7.24
N SER A 48 8.98 -4.75 8.10
CA SER A 48 9.01 -4.16 9.44
C SER A 48 9.67 -5.07 10.46
N LEU A 49 10.85 -4.71 10.95
CA LEU A 49 11.50 -5.37 12.08
C LEU A 49 10.63 -5.26 13.35
N ARG A 50 9.97 -4.13 13.55
CA ARG A 50 9.11 -3.88 14.70
C ARG A 50 7.90 -4.81 14.73
N ARG A 51 7.21 -5.02 13.59
CA ARG A 51 6.09 -5.98 13.53
C ARG A 51 6.55 -7.41 13.80
N ARG A 52 7.72 -7.81 13.28
CA ARG A 52 8.30 -9.14 13.56
C ARG A 52 8.72 -9.31 15.03
N ALA A 53 9.12 -8.23 15.70
CA ALA A 53 9.38 -8.26 17.14
C ALA A 53 8.10 -8.45 17.97
N ILE A 54 6.97 -7.88 17.52
CA ILE A 54 5.65 -8.06 18.15
C ILE A 54 5.08 -9.46 17.85
N TYR A 55 5.26 -9.95 16.63
CA TYR A 55 4.72 -11.23 16.18
C TYR A 55 5.68 -11.89 15.18
N LYS A 56 6.37 -12.93 15.62
CA LYS A 56 7.43 -13.61 14.83
C LYS A 56 6.92 -14.19 13.51
N ASP A 57 5.67 -14.67 13.50
CA ASP A 57 5.06 -15.32 12.34
C ASP A 57 4.43 -14.30 11.35
N TYR A 58 4.60 -13.01 11.59
CA TYR A 58 4.10 -11.95 10.71
C TYR A 58 4.62 -12.11 9.29
N LYS A 59 3.69 -12.20 8.33
CA LYS A 59 3.98 -12.43 6.89
C LYS A 59 4.79 -13.71 6.59
N GLN A 60 4.85 -14.66 7.54
CA GLN A 60 5.49 -15.95 7.31
C GLN A 60 4.70 -16.77 6.28
N GLY A 61 5.40 -17.47 5.39
CA GLY A 61 4.77 -18.34 4.38
C GLY A 61 4.16 -17.60 3.18
N ARG A 62 4.35 -16.28 3.04
CA ARG A 62 3.96 -15.58 1.80
C ARG A 62 4.69 -16.19 0.60
N LYS A 63 3.90 -16.63 -0.40
CA LYS A 63 4.45 -17.17 -1.65
C LYS A 63 5.05 -16.04 -2.49
N PRO A 64 6.21 -16.25 -3.12
CA PRO A 64 6.80 -15.26 -4.02
C PRO A 64 5.85 -14.99 -5.20
N GLN A 65 5.87 -13.76 -5.71
CA GLN A 65 5.13 -13.39 -6.90
C GLN A 65 5.75 -14.09 -8.11
N LYS A 66 4.94 -14.80 -8.86
CA LYS A 66 5.33 -15.47 -10.10
C LYS A 66 4.99 -14.63 -11.33
N PHE A 67 5.64 -14.90 -12.46
CA PHE A 67 5.23 -14.43 -13.77
C PHE A 67 3.82 -14.91 -14.08
N ASN A 68 3.18 -14.23 -15.01
CA ASN A 68 1.87 -14.66 -15.47
C ASN A 68 2.01 -15.82 -16.49
N ARG A 69 0.86 -16.42 -16.79
CA ARG A 69 0.71 -17.56 -17.72
C ARG A 69 1.00 -17.25 -19.21
N TYR A 70 1.29 -16.00 -19.55
CA TYR A 70 1.62 -15.60 -20.93
C TYR A 70 3.09 -15.82 -21.27
N TYR A 71 3.94 -16.08 -20.27
CA TYR A 71 5.30 -16.54 -20.50
C TYR A 71 5.30 -18.05 -20.65
N GLU A 72 6.16 -18.55 -21.53
CA GLU A 72 6.40 -19.98 -21.70
C GLU A 72 7.03 -20.56 -20.43
N ASP A 73 6.79 -21.86 -20.18
CA ASP A 73 7.19 -22.51 -18.91
C ASP A 73 8.71 -22.57 -18.71
N ASP A 74 9.49 -22.41 -19.78
CA ASP A 74 10.95 -22.41 -19.77
C ASP A 74 11.58 -21.06 -19.39
N ILE A 75 10.80 -19.97 -19.27
CA ILE A 75 11.30 -18.71 -18.73
C ILE A 75 11.35 -18.80 -17.21
N PRO A 76 12.53 -18.82 -16.58
CA PRO A 76 12.63 -18.95 -15.14
C PRO A 76 12.09 -17.70 -14.43
N ASP A 77 11.10 -17.89 -13.59
CA ASP A 77 10.60 -16.87 -12.66
C ASP A 77 11.57 -16.73 -11.49
N THR A 78 12.60 -15.93 -11.67
CA THR A 78 13.65 -15.75 -10.67
C THR A 78 13.47 -14.46 -9.88
N SER A 79 13.79 -14.51 -8.59
CA SER A 79 13.89 -13.31 -7.75
C SER A 79 14.91 -12.31 -8.31
N SER A 80 15.95 -12.80 -8.98
CA SER A 80 16.97 -12.01 -9.67
C SER A 80 16.37 -11.11 -10.76
N ASN A 81 15.49 -11.64 -11.62
CA ASN A 81 14.83 -10.84 -12.65
C ASN A 81 13.99 -9.72 -12.03
N ARG A 82 13.21 -10.03 -11.00
CA ARG A 82 12.40 -9.02 -10.29
C ARG A 82 13.26 -7.92 -9.68
N ILE A 83 14.35 -8.29 -9.01
CA ILE A 83 15.29 -7.33 -8.41
C ILE A 83 15.93 -6.46 -9.50
N GLY A 84 16.35 -7.08 -10.63
CA GLY A 84 16.88 -6.37 -11.78
C GLY A 84 15.90 -5.34 -12.36
N GLN A 85 14.63 -5.71 -12.51
CA GLN A 85 13.59 -4.78 -12.97
C GLN A 85 13.37 -3.60 -12.02
N VAL A 86 13.35 -3.84 -10.70
CA VAL A 86 13.22 -2.77 -9.68
C VAL A 86 14.44 -1.85 -9.73
N ALA A 87 15.65 -2.39 -9.73
CA ALA A 87 16.88 -1.60 -9.78
C ALA A 87 16.94 -0.74 -11.05
N PHE A 88 16.58 -1.31 -12.19
CA PHE A 88 16.52 -0.58 -13.45
C PHE A 88 15.46 0.54 -13.41
N LEU A 89 14.25 0.23 -12.93
CA LEU A 89 13.15 1.20 -12.83
C LEU A 89 13.54 2.38 -11.93
N THR A 90 14.14 2.11 -10.76
CA THR A 90 14.66 3.13 -9.85
C THR A 90 15.66 4.05 -10.55
N LYS A 91 16.60 3.46 -11.32
CA LYS A 91 17.59 4.21 -12.09
C LYS A 91 16.95 5.09 -13.16
N CYS A 92 15.98 4.56 -13.92
CA CYS A 92 15.28 5.32 -14.95
C CYS A 92 14.49 6.49 -14.37
N MET A 93 13.77 6.27 -13.27
CA MET A 93 12.94 7.29 -12.66
C MET A 93 13.74 8.45 -12.04
N ARG A 94 15.04 8.30 -11.76
CA ARG A 94 15.91 9.41 -11.38
C ARG A 94 16.03 10.50 -12.45
N ASN A 95 15.71 10.17 -13.70
CA ASN A 95 15.71 11.11 -14.81
C ASN A 95 14.31 11.70 -15.11
N LEU A 96 13.34 11.44 -14.26
CA LEU A 96 11.97 11.95 -14.36
C LEU A 96 11.65 12.83 -13.15
N PRO A 97 10.71 13.79 -13.27
CA PRO A 97 10.33 14.67 -12.17
C PRO A 97 9.45 13.94 -11.13
N ILE A 98 9.94 12.83 -10.60
CA ILE A 98 9.28 11.93 -9.66
C ILE A 98 10.15 11.78 -8.42
N HIS A 99 9.57 11.96 -7.25
CA HIS A 99 10.25 11.72 -5.98
C HIS A 99 10.25 10.23 -5.64
N GLN A 100 11.41 9.71 -5.25
CA GLN A 100 11.58 8.32 -4.87
C GLN A 100 12.08 8.22 -3.43
N HIS A 101 11.41 7.40 -2.62
CA HIS A 101 11.74 7.22 -1.21
C HIS A 101 12.02 5.75 -0.92
N TYR A 102 13.10 5.50 -0.19
CA TYR A 102 13.47 4.19 0.31
C TYR A 102 13.91 4.33 1.76
N ILE A 103 13.17 3.74 2.67
CA ILE A 103 13.44 3.77 4.10
C ILE A 103 13.71 2.34 4.56
N LYS A 104 14.90 2.11 5.08
CA LYS A 104 15.33 0.77 5.47
C LYS A 104 14.56 0.23 6.69
N ASP A 105 14.36 -1.09 6.72
CA ASP A 105 13.78 -1.84 7.84
C ASP A 105 12.35 -1.41 8.24
N CYS A 106 11.60 -0.80 7.32
CA CYS A 106 10.17 -0.56 7.47
C CYS A 106 9.40 -0.92 6.19
N GLU A 107 8.11 -1.01 6.28
CA GLU A 107 7.25 -1.25 5.13
C GLU A 107 6.91 0.07 4.44
N ALA A 108 6.78 0.06 3.11
CA ALA A 108 6.39 1.24 2.35
C ALA A 108 5.04 1.81 2.83
N ASP A 109 4.15 0.94 3.29
CA ASP A 109 2.81 1.30 3.79
C ASP A 109 2.89 2.19 5.04
N ASP A 110 3.86 1.95 5.94
CA ASP A 110 4.07 2.79 7.12
C ASP A 110 4.58 4.19 6.74
N VAL A 111 5.47 4.25 5.75
CA VAL A 111 5.99 5.52 5.23
C VAL A 111 4.88 6.32 4.56
N ILE A 112 4.05 5.67 3.73
CA ILE A 112 2.87 6.29 3.08
C ILE A 112 1.89 6.78 4.15
N GLY A 113 1.59 5.96 5.17
CA GLY A 113 0.72 6.34 6.27
C GLY A 113 1.21 7.57 7.03
N TYR A 114 2.51 7.61 7.34
CA TYR A 114 3.15 8.76 7.97
C TYR A 114 3.05 10.01 7.10
N CYS A 115 3.38 9.91 5.82
CA CYS A 115 3.31 11.04 4.90
C CYS A 115 1.88 11.58 4.78
N ALA A 116 0.88 10.71 4.62
CA ALA A 116 -0.51 11.10 4.48
C ALA A 116 -1.08 11.79 5.72
N ARG A 117 -0.71 11.32 6.92
CA ARG A 117 -1.24 11.85 8.18
C ARG A 117 -0.49 13.07 8.70
N TYR A 118 0.83 13.13 8.50
CA TYR A 118 1.67 14.11 9.20
C TYR A 118 2.37 15.10 8.27
N LYS A 119 2.83 14.68 7.08
CA LYS A 119 3.60 15.55 6.18
C LYS A 119 2.72 16.27 5.16
N PHE A 120 1.83 15.56 4.51
CA PHE A 120 0.93 16.10 3.50
C PHE A 120 -0.48 16.36 4.07
N LYS A 121 -0.54 16.81 5.32
CA LYS A 121 -1.81 16.98 6.06
C LYS A 121 -2.76 18.03 5.47
N ASN A 122 -2.27 18.93 4.63
CA ASN A 122 -3.04 20.00 3.99
C ASN A 122 -3.30 19.74 2.51
N ASP A 123 -2.79 18.62 1.97
CA ASP A 123 -2.85 18.31 0.55
C ASP A 123 -3.96 17.30 0.25
N GLU A 124 -4.52 17.36 -0.95
CA GLU A 124 -5.32 16.27 -1.49
C GLU A 124 -4.42 15.13 -1.93
N ILE A 125 -4.69 13.93 -1.43
CA ILE A 125 -3.83 12.76 -1.65
C ILE A 125 -4.59 11.66 -2.38
N ILE A 126 -3.96 11.11 -3.42
CA ILE A 126 -4.41 9.90 -4.09
C ILE A 126 -3.39 8.79 -3.87
N ILE A 127 -3.69 7.85 -2.99
CA ILE A 127 -2.86 6.65 -2.79
C ILE A 127 -3.18 5.64 -3.88
N VAL A 128 -2.20 5.30 -4.72
CA VAL A 128 -2.37 4.30 -5.79
C VAL A 128 -2.05 2.91 -5.24
N SER A 129 -3.08 2.18 -4.84
CA SER A 129 -2.93 0.85 -4.27
C SER A 129 -4.18 -0.01 -4.46
N SER A 130 -4.01 -1.34 -4.43
CA SER A 130 -5.10 -2.30 -4.30
C SER A 130 -5.19 -2.88 -2.88
N ASP A 131 -4.30 -2.46 -1.98
CA ASP A 131 -4.27 -2.92 -0.60
C ASP A 131 -5.34 -2.25 0.23
N LYS A 132 -6.08 -3.06 0.99
CA LYS A 132 -7.15 -2.58 1.86
C LYS A 132 -6.63 -1.98 3.17
N ASP A 133 -5.35 -2.17 3.48
CA ASP A 133 -4.74 -1.59 4.67
C ASP A 133 -4.75 -0.06 4.60
N PHE A 134 -4.68 0.51 3.40
CA PHE A 134 -4.81 1.95 3.19
C PHE A 134 -6.22 2.49 3.42
N TYR A 135 -7.26 1.66 3.53
CA TYR A 135 -8.62 2.15 3.79
C TYR A 135 -8.73 2.94 5.09
N GLN A 136 -7.88 2.64 6.07
CA GLN A 136 -7.78 3.39 7.33
C GLN A 136 -7.25 4.83 7.20
N LEU A 137 -6.71 5.18 6.03
CA LEU A 137 -6.19 6.53 5.73
C LEU A 137 -7.18 7.38 4.95
N VAL A 138 -8.30 6.79 4.49
CA VAL A 138 -9.27 7.47 3.64
C VAL A 138 -10.13 8.42 4.47
N ASP A 139 -10.13 9.68 4.07
CA ASP A 139 -10.93 10.76 4.63
C ASP A 139 -11.41 11.69 3.49
N ASP A 140 -11.81 12.92 3.79
CA ASP A 140 -12.23 13.91 2.80
C ASP A 140 -11.07 14.35 1.87
N ARG A 141 -9.84 14.26 2.32
CA ARG A 141 -8.58 14.66 1.68
C ARG A 141 -7.87 13.50 0.99
N VAL A 142 -7.91 12.32 1.59
CA VAL A 142 -7.19 11.13 1.16
C VAL A 142 -8.14 10.15 0.49
N THR A 143 -7.87 9.82 -0.75
CA THR A 143 -8.60 8.78 -1.50
C THR A 143 -7.64 7.72 -2.05
N ILE A 144 -8.16 6.56 -2.41
CA ILE A 144 -7.36 5.49 -3.01
C ILE A 144 -7.79 5.31 -4.47
N TRP A 145 -6.82 5.31 -5.37
CA TRP A 145 -7.02 4.79 -6.72
C TRP A 145 -6.68 3.31 -6.75
N SER A 146 -7.68 2.48 -7.03
CA SER A 146 -7.50 1.04 -7.19
C SER A 146 -7.24 0.68 -8.66
N PRO A 147 -6.00 0.37 -9.06
CA PRO A 147 -5.69 0.03 -10.45
C PRO A 147 -6.42 -1.23 -10.92
N GLY A 148 -6.71 -2.14 -9.99
CA GLY A 148 -7.44 -3.37 -10.26
C GLY A 148 -8.91 -3.15 -10.58
N GLN A 149 -9.56 -2.21 -9.89
CA GLN A 149 -10.97 -1.88 -10.05
C GLN A 149 -11.17 -0.70 -11.00
N LYS A 150 -10.09 -0.01 -11.41
CA LYS A 150 -10.10 1.21 -12.21
C LYS A 150 -11.05 2.28 -11.66
N ARG A 151 -11.08 2.44 -10.35
CA ARG A 151 -11.93 3.43 -9.67
C ARG A 151 -11.27 4.04 -8.46
N ARG A 152 -11.76 5.23 -8.09
CA ARG A 152 -11.41 5.90 -6.84
C ARG A 152 -12.23 5.27 -5.71
N ILE A 153 -11.60 5.07 -4.55
CA ILE A 153 -12.21 4.57 -3.33
C ILE A 153 -12.27 5.73 -2.34
N THR A 154 -13.47 6.05 -1.89
CA THR A 154 -13.78 7.14 -0.94
C THR A 154 -14.39 6.56 0.32
N VAL A 155 -14.63 7.40 1.34
CA VAL A 155 -15.37 7.04 2.57
C VAL A 155 -16.69 6.35 2.24
N ALA A 156 -17.49 6.92 1.33
CA ALA A 156 -18.79 6.36 0.94
C ALA A 156 -18.66 4.95 0.36
N ASN A 157 -17.67 4.71 -0.50
CA ASN A 157 -17.46 3.37 -1.07
C ASN A 157 -17.03 2.33 -0.04
N ILE A 158 -16.28 2.76 0.99
CA ILE A 158 -15.86 1.87 2.08
C ILE A 158 -17.05 1.52 2.95
N LEU A 159 -17.84 2.52 3.34
CA LEU A 159 -19.06 2.33 4.13
C LEU A 159 -20.07 1.42 3.40
N GLU A 160 -20.31 1.66 2.12
CA GLU A 160 -21.20 0.82 1.31
C GLU A 160 -20.76 -0.64 1.28
N LYS A 161 -19.47 -0.88 1.10
CA LYS A 161 -18.92 -2.23 0.90
C LYS A 161 -18.64 -2.99 2.18
N MET A 162 -18.12 -2.29 3.21
CA MET A 162 -17.62 -2.91 4.44
C MET A 162 -18.54 -2.68 5.63
N HIS A 163 -19.47 -1.73 5.51
CA HIS A 163 -20.34 -1.27 6.61
C HIS A 163 -19.57 -0.80 7.84
N VAL A 164 -18.35 -0.29 7.63
CA VAL A 164 -17.44 0.21 8.67
C VAL A 164 -16.83 1.52 8.18
N HIS A 165 -16.82 2.54 9.03
CA HIS A 165 -16.16 3.81 8.70
C HIS A 165 -14.64 3.63 8.63
N PRO A 166 -13.91 4.33 7.73
CA PRO A 166 -12.44 4.26 7.64
C PRO A 166 -11.72 4.36 8.97
N ASN A 167 -12.14 5.26 9.86
CA ASN A 167 -11.56 5.44 11.19
C ASN A 167 -11.64 4.19 12.09
N ASN A 168 -12.57 3.29 11.79
CA ASN A 168 -12.83 2.07 12.58
C ASN A 168 -12.40 0.79 11.87
N ILE A 169 -11.85 0.90 10.64
CA ILE A 169 -11.44 -0.27 9.85
C ILE A 169 -10.34 -1.05 10.53
N VAL A 170 -9.33 -0.37 11.06
CA VAL A 170 -8.18 -1.05 11.66
C VAL A 170 -8.58 -1.84 12.90
N LEU A 171 -9.44 -1.29 13.76
CA LEU A 171 -9.97 -2.01 14.93
C LEU A 171 -10.83 -3.21 14.49
N THR A 172 -11.69 -3.00 13.51
CA THR A 172 -12.52 -4.09 12.97
C THR A 172 -11.64 -5.21 12.40
N ARG A 173 -10.62 -4.88 11.60
CA ARG A 173 -9.69 -5.86 11.06
C ARG A 173 -8.82 -6.52 12.13
N ALA A 174 -8.49 -5.82 13.21
CA ALA A 174 -7.80 -6.42 14.35
C ALA A 174 -8.62 -7.55 14.99
N CYS A 175 -9.95 -7.41 15.02
CA CYS A 175 -10.85 -8.49 15.45
C CYS A 175 -10.97 -9.61 14.41
N VAL A 176 -11.06 -9.27 13.14
CA VAL A 176 -11.25 -10.24 12.03
C VAL A 176 -9.99 -11.04 11.75
N GLY A 177 -8.81 -10.43 11.90
CA GLY A 177 -7.53 -10.96 11.46
C GLY A 177 -7.23 -10.71 9.98
N ASP A 178 -6.05 -11.11 9.55
CA ASP A 178 -5.61 -11.10 8.16
C ASP A 178 -4.81 -12.36 7.81
N PRO A 179 -5.44 -13.35 7.17
CA PRO A 179 -4.74 -14.58 6.77
C PRO A 179 -3.59 -14.34 5.77
N SER A 180 -3.64 -13.26 4.97
CA SER A 180 -2.58 -12.96 4.01
C SER A 180 -1.28 -12.54 4.69
N ASP A 181 -1.38 -12.00 5.91
CA ASP A 181 -0.26 -11.59 6.76
C ASP A 181 0.00 -12.57 7.90
N ASN A 182 -0.69 -13.72 7.89
CA ASN A 182 -0.63 -14.72 8.94
C ASN A 182 -1.08 -14.18 10.31
N ILE A 183 -2.03 -13.25 10.32
CA ILE A 183 -2.59 -12.66 11.54
C ILE A 183 -3.93 -13.33 11.83
N GLY A 184 -3.97 -14.15 12.88
CA GLY A 184 -5.20 -14.78 13.36
C GLY A 184 -6.14 -13.75 14.00
N GLY A 185 -7.45 -13.90 13.75
CA GLY A 185 -8.50 -13.09 14.36
C GLY A 185 -9.33 -13.85 15.39
N VAL A 186 -10.36 -13.20 15.90
CA VAL A 186 -11.35 -13.76 16.82
C VAL A 186 -12.33 -14.64 16.05
N LYS A 187 -12.62 -15.82 16.56
CA LYS A 187 -13.57 -16.75 15.93
C LYS A 187 -14.95 -16.10 15.78
N GLY A 188 -15.52 -16.15 14.59
CA GLY A 188 -16.81 -15.55 14.29
C GLY A 188 -16.82 -14.03 14.05
N ALA A 189 -15.69 -13.33 14.24
CA ALA A 189 -15.56 -11.90 14.04
C ALA A 189 -15.37 -11.51 12.57
N GLY A 190 -16.24 -11.96 11.66
CA GLY A 190 -16.22 -11.48 10.28
C GLY A 190 -16.62 -10.01 10.16
N LEU A 191 -16.14 -9.29 9.12
CA LEU A 191 -16.46 -7.86 8.90
C LEU A 191 -17.95 -7.55 9.02
N LYS A 192 -18.81 -8.31 8.34
CA LYS A 192 -20.27 -8.14 8.41
C LYS A 192 -20.84 -8.38 9.82
N THR A 193 -20.29 -9.35 10.54
CA THR A 193 -20.70 -9.65 11.92
C THR A 193 -20.36 -8.47 12.84
N MET A 194 -19.12 -7.97 12.74
CA MET A 194 -18.66 -6.82 13.52
C MET A 194 -19.51 -5.59 13.24
N ALA A 195 -19.68 -5.22 11.98
CA ALA A 195 -20.48 -4.05 11.58
C ALA A 195 -21.95 -4.15 12.05
N LYS A 196 -22.56 -5.34 11.98
CA LYS A 196 -23.95 -5.56 12.43
C LYS A 196 -24.10 -5.52 13.95
N ARG A 197 -23.11 -6.04 14.69
CA ARG A 197 -23.16 -6.14 16.16
C ARG A 197 -22.71 -4.87 16.87
N PHE A 198 -21.82 -4.12 16.23
CA PHE A 198 -21.23 -2.90 16.79
C PHE A 198 -21.47 -1.73 15.83
N THR A 199 -22.68 -1.18 15.86
CA THR A 199 -23.11 -0.09 14.95
C THR A 199 -22.25 1.16 15.10
N ALA A 200 -21.63 1.39 16.26
CA ALA A 200 -20.64 2.46 16.45
C ALA A 200 -19.47 2.40 15.46
N LEU A 201 -19.12 1.22 14.93
CA LEU A 201 -18.07 1.07 13.92
C LEU A 201 -18.44 1.70 12.56
N GLN A 202 -19.72 2.02 12.34
CA GLN A 202 -20.20 2.67 11.12
C GLN A 202 -20.13 4.20 11.22
N ALA A 203 -20.02 4.74 12.42
CA ALA A 203 -19.92 6.18 12.68
C ALA A 203 -18.50 6.69 12.41
N GLU A 204 -18.39 8.00 12.19
CA GLU A 204 -17.11 8.67 11.95
C GLU A 204 -16.23 8.69 13.20
N GLU A 205 -16.84 8.71 14.39
CA GLU A 205 -16.12 8.68 15.64
C GLU A 205 -15.27 7.42 15.75
N GLN A 206 -14.03 7.61 16.19
CA GLN A 206 -13.10 6.50 16.38
C GLN A 206 -13.46 5.67 17.61
N VAL A 207 -13.77 4.41 17.40
CA VAL A 207 -14.04 3.44 18.46
C VAL A 207 -12.70 2.91 19.00
N THR A 208 -12.52 3.02 20.33
CA THR A 208 -11.33 2.44 20.99
C THR A 208 -11.53 0.95 21.31
N PRO A 209 -10.46 0.19 21.46
CA PRO A 209 -10.56 -1.20 21.93
C PRO A 209 -11.29 -1.33 23.26
N GLU A 210 -11.03 -0.41 24.18
CA GLU A 210 -11.65 -0.38 25.52
C GLU A 210 -13.15 -0.17 25.43
N PHE A 211 -13.61 0.76 24.59
CA PHE A 211 -15.05 0.93 24.31
C PHE A 211 -15.68 -0.35 23.77
N LEU A 212 -15.01 -1.02 22.79
CA LEU A 212 -15.49 -2.27 22.23
C LEU A 212 -15.62 -3.36 23.29
N PHE A 213 -14.64 -3.50 24.19
CA PHE A 213 -14.63 -4.50 25.26
C PHE A 213 -15.74 -4.24 26.28
N THR A 214 -15.88 -3.01 26.76
CA THR A 214 -16.95 -2.61 27.68
C THR A 214 -18.33 -2.87 27.05
N LYS A 215 -18.47 -2.58 25.74
CA LYS A 215 -19.73 -2.86 25.04
C LYS A 215 -20.01 -4.37 24.95
N CYS A 216 -18.99 -5.19 24.78
CA CYS A 216 -19.15 -6.66 24.81
C CYS A 216 -19.59 -7.16 26.18
N GLU A 217 -19.02 -6.64 27.27
CA GLU A 217 -19.39 -6.97 28.63
C GLU A 217 -20.87 -6.64 28.92
N GLN A 218 -21.31 -5.44 28.54
CA GLN A 218 -22.72 -5.03 28.65
C GLN A 218 -23.67 -5.92 27.82
N MET A 219 -23.27 -6.28 26.61
CA MET A 219 -24.12 -7.09 25.73
C MET A 219 -24.24 -8.53 26.14
N GLN A 220 -23.31 -9.07 26.95
CA GLN A 220 -23.41 -10.41 27.51
C GLN A 220 -24.59 -10.55 28.47
N GLU A 221 -24.96 -9.51 29.19
CA GLU A 221 -26.09 -9.53 30.11
C GLU A 221 -27.43 -9.71 29.38
N THR A 222 -27.52 -9.26 28.14
CA THR A 222 -28.78 -9.18 27.37
C THR A 222 -28.81 -10.12 26.16
N SER A 223 -27.68 -10.64 25.70
CA SER A 223 -27.56 -11.41 24.48
C SER A 223 -26.73 -12.69 24.66
N LYS A 224 -27.28 -13.82 24.16
CA LYS A 224 -26.61 -15.11 24.11
C LYS A 224 -25.61 -15.26 22.96
N ALA A 225 -25.32 -14.19 22.20
CA ALA A 225 -24.42 -14.27 21.06
C ALA A 225 -22.98 -14.44 21.51
N ARG A 226 -22.37 -15.57 21.12
CA ARG A 226 -21.04 -15.99 21.56
C ARG A 226 -19.94 -15.00 21.17
N ILE A 227 -20.11 -14.21 20.13
CA ILE A 227 -19.13 -13.24 19.64
C ILE A 227 -18.69 -12.25 20.73
N TYR A 228 -19.57 -11.86 21.65
CA TYR A 228 -19.23 -10.94 22.73
C TYR A 228 -18.24 -11.56 23.69
N GLN A 229 -18.44 -12.84 24.06
CA GLN A 229 -17.50 -13.59 24.91
C GLN A 229 -16.18 -13.82 24.16
N ASP A 230 -16.26 -14.25 22.86
CA ASP A 230 -15.06 -14.51 22.05
C ASP A 230 -14.19 -13.24 21.90
N VAL A 231 -14.77 -12.04 21.81
CA VAL A 231 -14.03 -10.76 21.79
C VAL A 231 -13.38 -10.49 23.16
N ILE A 232 -14.07 -10.71 24.26
CA ILE A 232 -13.53 -10.51 25.62
C ILE A 232 -12.37 -11.48 25.90
N ASP A 233 -12.52 -12.74 25.54
CA ASP A 233 -11.50 -13.79 25.77
C ASP A 233 -10.23 -13.53 24.92
N ASN A 234 -10.34 -12.74 23.84
CA ASN A 234 -9.26 -12.47 22.91
C ASN A 234 -8.79 -11.00 22.91
N LYS A 235 -8.99 -10.25 24.02
CA LYS A 235 -8.56 -8.84 24.13
C LYS A 235 -7.11 -8.62 23.76
N ASP A 236 -6.20 -9.50 24.19
CA ASP A 236 -4.77 -9.38 23.93
C ASP A 236 -4.43 -9.63 22.45
N ILE A 237 -5.12 -10.57 21.81
CA ILE A 237 -4.98 -10.82 20.36
C ILE A 237 -5.41 -9.57 19.58
N ILE A 238 -6.55 -8.97 19.95
CA ILE A 238 -7.06 -7.77 19.29
C ILE A 238 -6.09 -6.60 19.46
N ARG A 239 -5.57 -6.36 20.68
CA ARG A 239 -4.57 -5.31 20.94
C ARG A 239 -3.27 -5.52 20.17
N ARG A 240 -2.79 -6.78 20.09
CA ARG A 240 -1.63 -7.14 19.27
C ARG A 240 -1.88 -6.88 17.79
N ASN A 241 -3.01 -7.36 17.27
CA ASN A 241 -3.38 -7.21 15.87
C ASN A 241 -3.53 -5.72 15.48
N LEU A 242 -4.11 -4.92 16.38
CA LEU A 242 -4.21 -3.47 16.17
C LEU A 242 -2.82 -2.84 15.98
N LYS A 243 -1.83 -3.20 16.82
CA LYS A 243 -0.44 -2.73 16.67
C LYS A 243 0.21 -3.20 15.36
N LEU A 244 -0.17 -4.39 14.86
CA LEU A 244 0.36 -4.93 13.61
C LEU A 244 -0.24 -4.27 12.36
N MET A 245 -1.53 -3.88 12.41
CA MET A 245 -2.28 -3.41 11.24
C MET A 245 -2.40 -1.89 11.15
N ASN A 246 -2.19 -1.17 12.25
CA ASN A 246 -2.30 0.28 12.26
C ASN A 246 -1.14 0.91 11.49
N LEU A 247 -1.46 1.78 10.53
CA LEU A 247 -0.48 2.59 9.79
C LEU A 247 -0.31 3.92 10.53
N ASP A 248 0.47 3.91 11.59
CA ASP A 248 0.70 5.05 12.46
C ASP A 248 2.18 5.26 12.75
N ILE A 249 2.54 6.48 13.17
CA ILE A 249 3.90 6.89 13.55
C ILE A 249 4.54 5.93 14.56
N SER A 250 3.72 5.29 15.40
CA SER A 250 4.19 4.31 16.39
C SER A 250 4.89 3.09 15.77
N ASN A 251 4.73 2.84 14.47
CA ASN A 251 5.41 1.77 13.74
C ASN A 251 6.77 2.17 13.18
N LEU A 252 7.13 3.44 13.28
CA LEU A 252 8.40 3.99 12.79
C LEU A 252 9.33 4.30 13.96
N ALA A 253 10.61 4.01 13.79
CA ALA A 253 11.64 4.48 14.71
C ALA A 253 11.96 5.97 14.44
N GLY A 254 12.45 6.69 15.43
CA GLY A 254 12.82 8.10 15.26
C GLY A 254 13.83 8.33 14.13
N THR A 255 14.78 7.43 13.95
CA THR A 255 15.75 7.46 12.84
C THR A 255 15.08 7.28 11.47
N GLN A 256 14.05 6.46 11.38
CA GLN A 256 13.27 6.28 10.15
C GLN A 256 12.45 7.54 9.83
N ILE A 257 11.85 8.17 10.84
CA ILE A 257 11.15 9.44 10.67
C ILE A 257 12.10 10.51 10.14
N GLN A 258 13.31 10.65 10.72
CA GLN A 258 14.33 11.56 10.22
C GLN A 258 14.73 11.28 8.77
N GLN A 259 14.88 10.01 8.40
CA GLN A 259 15.15 9.61 7.01
C GLN A 259 14.00 9.96 6.05
N ILE A 260 12.75 9.77 6.48
CA ILE A 260 11.57 10.16 5.69
C ILE A 260 11.61 11.67 5.47
N GLU A 261 11.77 12.44 6.53
CA GLU A 261 11.81 13.91 6.47
C GLU A 261 12.91 14.41 5.56
N GLY A 262 14.14 13.94 5.76
CA GLY A 262 15.26 14.29 4.89
C GLY A 262 15.03 13.89 3.42
N SER A 263 14.40 12.74 3.16
CA SER A 263 14.09 12.31 1.78
C SER A 263 13.02 13.18 1.11
N LEU A 264 12.11 13.78 1.89
CA LEU A 264 11.07 14.68 1.39
C LEU A 264 11.60 16.11 1.14
N GLU A 265 12.65 16.52 1.85
CA GLU A 265 13.29 17.82 1.67
C GLU A 265 14.18 17.91 0.41
N ILE A 266 14.56 16.77 -0.15
CA ILE A 266 15.34 16.71 -1.40
C ILE A 266 14.43 17.09 -2.56
N ASN A 267 14.44 18.37 -2.92
CA ASN A 267 13.63 18.95 -4.00
C ASN A 267 14.28 18.84 -5.39
N GLU A 268 15.36 18.09 -5.55
CA GLU A 268 16.02 17.93 -6.85
C GLU A 268 15.13 17.08 -7.80
N LYS A 269 14.26 17.78 -8.53
CA LYS A 269 13.57 17.20 -9.67
C LYS A 269 14.50 17.18 -10.87
N SER A 270 14.95 16.03 -11.29
CA SER A 270 15.68 15.86 -12.53
C SER A 270 14.70 15.52 -13.66
N TYR A 271 14.77 16.24 -14.78
CA TYR A 271 14.03 15.87 -15.98
C TYR A 271 14.99 15.81 -17.18
N ASP A 272 15.73 14.71 -17.25
CA ASP A 272 16.72 14.43 -18.30
C ASP A 272 16.24 13.30 -19.23
N LYS A 273 15.54 13.71 -20.30
CA LYS A 273 15.01 12.80 -21.32
C LYS A 273 16.10 11.99 -22.03
N LEU A 274 17.29 12.60 -22.24
CA LEU A 274 18.39 11.91 -22.96
C LEU A 274 18.97 10.78 -22.11
N SER A 275 19.24 11.05 -20.83
CA SER A 275 19.73 10.02 -19.90
C SER A 275 18.68 8.94 -19.67
N PHE A 276 17.38 9.30 -19.62
CA PHE A 276 16.30 8.33 -19.57
C PHE A 276 16.34 7.38 -20.79
N LEU A 277 16.40 7.93 -22.00
CA LEU A 277 16.46 7.13 -23.24
C LEU A 277 17.72 6.26 -23.33
N ARG A 278 18.88 6.79 -22.90
CA ARG A 278 20.12 6.02 -22.82
C ARG A 278 20.00 4.83 -21.88
N ASN A 279 19.35 5.01 -20.72
CA ASN A 279 19.09 3.94 -19.78
C ASN A 279 18.17 2.87 -20.38
N LEU A 280 17.08 3.25 -21.04
CA LEU A 280 16.18 2.31 -21.72
C LEU A 280 16.94 1.45 -22.76
N ARG A 281 17.75 2.08 -23.62
CA ARG A 281 18.55 1.37 -24.63
C ARG A 281 19.56 0.41 -24.01
N LYS A 282 20.28 0.83 -22.97
CA LYS A 282 21.23 -0.03 -22.25
C LYS A 282 20.57 -1.27 -21.65
N PHE A 283 19.32 -1.18 -21.27
CA PHE A 283 18.52 -2.28 -20.71
C PHE A 283 17.84 -3.14 -21.77
N GLY A 284 17.99 -2.80 -23.06
CA GLY A 284 17.38 -3.55 -24.15
C GLY A 284 15.90 -3.22 -24.41
N LEU A 285 15.38 -2.14 -23.83
CA LEU A 285 14.02 -1.64 -24.08
C LEU A 285 13.96 -0.67 -25.28
N ILE A 286 14.41 -1.13 -26.45
CA ILE A 286 14.49 -0.29 -27.66
C ILE A 286 13.10 0.04 -28.20
N ASN A 287 12.16 -0.88 -28.07
CA ASN A 287 10.79 -0.76 -28.59
C ASN A 287 9.81 -0.06 -27.64
N PHE A 288 10.28 0.43 -26.49
CA PHE A 288 9.43 1.23 -25.61
C PHE A 288 9.32 2.65 -26.13
N ASP A 289 8.10 3.08 -26.53
CA ASP A 289 7.83 4.48 -26.87
C ASP A 289 7.56 5.30 -25.60
N PRO A 290 8.45 6.24 -25.24
CA PRO A 290 8.28 7.09 -24.05
C PRO A 290 7.48 8.37 -24.32
N SER A 291 6.97 8.59 -25.52
CA SER A 291 6.34 9.87 -25.90
C SER A 291 5.19 10.25 -24.98
N SER A 292 4.28 9.33 -24.72
CA SER A 292 3.15 9.54 -23.80
C SER A 292 3.61 9.77 -22.35
N LEU A 293 4.66 9.09 -21.91
CA LEU A 293 5.26 9.29 -20.60
C LEU A 293 5.87 10.70 -20.50
N PHE A 294 6.63 11.14 -21.51
CA PHE A 294 7.21 12.46 -21.50
C PHE A 294 6.16 13.57 -21.54
N LEU A 295 5.06 13.36 -22.27
CA LEU A 295 3.94 14.30 -22.27
C LEU A 295 3.35 14.45 -20.85
N SER A 296 3.12 13.34 -20.16
CA SER A 296 2.61 13.36 -18.78
C SER A 296 3.60 13.95 -17.78
N MET A 297 4.91 13.69 -17.95
CA MET A 297 5.94 14.27 -17.08
C MET A 297 6.11 15.78 -17.25
N ASN A 298 5.76 16.34 -18.42
CA ASN A 298 5.75 17.79 -18.60
C ASN A 298 4.73 18.49 -17.68
N ILE A 299 3.70 17.79 -17.23
CA ILE A 299 2.72 18.32 -16.25
C ILE A 299 3.42 18.60 -14.93
N LEU A 300 4.23 17.65 -14.45
CA LEU A 300 4.96 17.75 -13.20
C LEU A 300 6.12 18.75 -13.25
N ASN A 301 6.73 18.94 -14.42
CA ASN A 301 7.90 19.80 -14.58
C ASN A 301 7.55 21.28 -14.75
N LYS A 302 6.29 21.62 -15.05
CA LYS A 302 5.83 23.01 -15.22
C LYS A 302 5.45 23.67 -13.90
N ARG A 303 5.42 22.92 -12.82
CA ARG A 303 5.04 23.34 -11.46
C ARG A 303 6.22 23.16 -10.50
#